data_d9b52c241256e306b51b16ff62bb096c
#
_entry.id   d9b52c241256e306b51b16ff62bb096c
#
_cell.length_a   1.000
_cell.length_b   1.000
_cell.length_c   1.000
_cell.angle_alpha   90.00
_cell.angle_beta   90.00
_cell.angle_gamma   90.00
#
_symmetry.space_group_name_H-M   'P 1'
#
loop_
_entity.id
_entity.type
_entity.pdbx_description
1 polymer ?
#
loop_
_entity_poly.entity_id
_entity_poly.type
_entity_poly.pdbx_seq_one_letter_code
_entity_poly.pdbx_strand_id
1 'polypeptide(L)'
;MDIYRIPRREVPVRILLDDGRTLDGTLFTAETGPGGRPEDVLHYLNESEEGFVPLVCGRDSFLLNKAGIVWVQLAGDPARELAGEALDARHVPARISLAGGISVVGTLAIAMPPERSRVIDFLNAAGRFLPLLGEGTVTLVQCRFVVTVRSGQGAERV
;
A
#
# COMPACT_ATOMS: atom_id res chain seq x y z
N MET A 1 32.38 -9.92 -6.17
CA MET A 1 31.25 -10.66 -6.77
C MET A 1 30.23 -10.99 -5.69
N ASP A 2 29.01 -10.53 -5.88
CA ASP A 2 27.97 -10.63 -4.84
C ASP A 2 27.20 -11.94 -4.97
N ILE A 3 27.83 -13.07 -4.63
CA ILE A 3 27.19 -14.40 -4.66
C ILE A 3 26.04 -14.51 -3.66
N TYR A 4 25.98 -13.56 -2.69
CA TYR A 4 24.93 -13.52 -1.67
C TYR A 4 23.86 -12.48 -1.98
N ARG A 5 23.95 -11.80 -3.11
CA ARG A 5 23.01 -10.77 -3.50
C ARG A 5 21.71 -11.41 -3.95
N ILE A 6 20.63 -11.16 -3.19
CA ILE A 6 19.30 -11.62 -3.58
C ILE A 6 18.82 -10.72 -4.73
N PRO A 7 18.38 -11.31 -5.87
CA PRO A 7 17.81 -10.51 -6.95
C PRO A 7 16.63 -9.70 -6.46
N ARG A 8 16.61 -8.43 -6.81
CA ARG A 8 15.58 -7.50 -6.37
C ARG A 8 14.88 -6.87 -7.55
N ARG A 9 13.57 -6.71 -7.38
CA ARG A 9 12.72 -6.02 -8.33
C ARG A 9 12.65 -4.54 -7.94
N GLU A 10 12.86 -3.67 -8.91
CA GLU A 10 12.74 -2.22 -8.73
C GLU A 10 11.30 -1.79 -8.96
N VAL A 11 10.72 -1.12 -7.98
CA VAL A 11 9.33 -0.66 -8.05
C VAL A 11 9.29 0.85 -7.83
N PRO A 12 8.91 1.64 -8.85
CA PRO A 12 8.75 3.08 -8.68
C PRO A 12 7.52 3.37 -7.81
N VAL A 13 7.69 4.29 -6.89
CA VAL A 13 6.64 4.63 -5.92
C VAL A 13 6.61 6.13 -5.65
N ARG A 14 5.48 6.61 -5.15
CA ARG A 14 5.36 7.92 -4.52
C ARG A 14 4.99 7.68 -3.06
N ILE A 15 5.72 8.31 -2.14
CA ILE A 15 5.53 8.09 -0.71
C ILE A 15 5.26 9.43 -0.01
N LEU A 16 4.21 9.47 0.82
CA LEU A 16 3.96 10.57 1.73
C LEU A 16 4.46 10.19 3.11
N LEU A 17 5.31 11.03 3.68
CA LEU A 17 5.84 10.86 5.03
C LEU A 17 5.05 11.72 6.03
N ASP A 18 5.13 11.35 7.31
CA ASP A 18 4.40 12.04 8.38
C ASP A 18 4.92 13.44 8.70
N ASP A 19 6.08 13.81 8.17
CA ASP A 19 6.58 15.18 8.23
C ASP A 19 6.05 16.08 7.09
N GLY A 20 5.17 15.55 6.23
CA GLY A 20 4.56 16.26 5.12
C GLY A 20 5.32 16.18 3.81
N ARG A 21 6.50 15.58 3.78
CA ARG A 21 7.25 15.44 2.53
C ARG A 21 6.67 14.33 1.66
N THR A 22 6.66 14.55 0.35
CA THR A 22 6.34 13.54 -0.65
C THR A 22 7.60 13.22 -1.43
N LEU A 23 7.95 11.95 -1.50
CA LEU A 23 9.13 11.48 -2.21
C LEU A 23 8.73 10.58 -3.38
N ASP A 24 9.33 10.83 -4.54
CA ASP A 24 9.23 9.93 -5.69
C ASP A 24 10.53 9.14 -5.78
N GLY A 25 10.44 7.83 -5.71
CA GLY A 25 11.65 7.00 -5.71
C GLY A 25 11.35 5.55 -6.06
N THR A 26 12.32 4.71 -5.78
CA THR A 26 12.27 3.29 -6.10
C THR A 26 12.44 2.47 -4.83
N LEU A 27 11.48 1.57 -4.59
CA LEU A 27 11.59 0.52 -3.57
C LEU A 27 12.10 -0.77 -4.23
N PHE A 28 12.65 -1.65 -3.43
CA PHE A 28 13.22 -2.91 -3.89
C PHE A 28 12.52 -4.07 -3.21
N THR A 29 11.87 -4.91 -4.00
CA THR A 29 11.19 -6.11 -3.52
C THR A 29 11.89 -7.34 -4.08
N ALA A 30 11.57 -8.53 -3.57
CA ALA A 30 12.18 -9.76 -4.07
C ALA A 30 11.62 -10.12 -5.44
N GLU A 31 12.50 -10.54 -6.37
CA GLU A 31 12.06 -11.04 -7.68
C GLU A 31 11.27 -12.33 -7.56
N THR A 32 11.59 -13.14 -6.55
CA THR A 32 10.87 -14.38 -6.26
C THR A 32 10.40 -14.32 -4.81
N GLY A 33 9.11 -14.09 -4.64
CA GLY A 33 8.44 -14.08 -3.35
C GLY A 33 7.65 -15.36 -3.12
N PRO A 34 6.72 -15.32 -2.15
CA PRO A 34 5.84 -16.46 -1.86
C PRO A 34 5.10 -16.96 -3.10
N GLY A 35 5.02 -18.27 -3.27
CA GLY A 35 4.35 -18.87 -4.43
C GLY A 35 5.12 -18.75 -5.73
N GLY A 36 6.41 -18.38 -5.70
CA GLY A 36 7.23 -18.26 -6.90
C GLY A 36 6.96 -17.03 -7.73
N ARG A 37 6.13 -16.10 -7.25
CA ARG A 37 5.81 -14.84 -7.91
C ARG A 37 6.70 -13.72 -7.38
N PRO A 38 6.90 -12.63 -8.12
CA PRO A 38 7.57 -11.46 -7.57
C PRO A 38 6.82 -10.97 -6.33
N GLU A 39 7.58 -10.56 -5.32
CA GLU A 39 6.99 -9.97 -4.11
C GLU A 39 6.39 -8.61 -4.45
N ASP A 40 5.11 -8.41 -4.12
CA ASP A 40 4.48 -7.10 -4.27
C ASP A 40 4.83 -6.17 -3.11
N VAL A 41 4.60 -4.87 -3.30
CA VAL A 41 4.95 -3.86 -2.31
C VAL A 41 4.11 -3.98 -1.05
N LEU A 42 2.85 -4.39 -1.17
CA LEU A 42 1.98 -4.57 -0.01
C LEU A 42 2.53 -5.68 0.91
N HIS A 43 2.91 -6.81 0.32
CA HIS A 43 3.52 -7.90 1.07
C HIS A 43 4.84 -7.44 1.71
N TYR A 44 5.68 -6.76 0.95
CA TYR A 44 6.96 -6.25 1.42
C TYR A 44 6.79 -5.34 2.65
N LEU A 45 5.83 -4.42 2.61
CA LEU A 45 5.60 -3.49 3.72
C LEU A 45 4.92 -4.16 4.92
N ASN A 46 4.02 -5.11 4.70
CA ASN A 46 3.28 -5.76 5.77
C ASN A 46 4.04 -6.89 6.45
N GLU A 47 4.78 -7.68 5.67
CA GLU A 47 5.38 -8.92 6.18
C GLU A 47 6.84 -8.76 6.61
N SER A 48 7.53 -7.71 6.15
CA SER A 48 8.89 -7.46 6.59
C SER A 48 8.90 -6.96 8.03
N GLU A 49 9.72 -7.58 8.88
CA GLU A 49 9.91 -7.16 10.27
C GLU A 49 10.85 -5.96 10.39
N GLU A 50 11.53 -5.60 9.32
CA GLU A 50 12.46 -4.49 9.30
C GLU A 50 11.74 -3.17 9.51
N GLY A 51 12.24 -2.34 10.43
CA GLY A 51 11.63 -1.04 10.74
C GLY A 51 12.01 0.05 9.76
N PHE A 52 13.07 -0.14 9.00
CA PHE A 52 13.53 0.83 8.01
C PHE A 52 13.57 0.20 6.64
N VAL A 53 13.21 0.98 5.62
CA VAL A 53 13.24 0.53 4.24
C VAL A 53 14.05 1.50 3.39
N PRO A 54 14.89 1.00 2.46
CA PRO A 54 15.65 1.87 1.58
C PRO A 54 14.77 2.40 0.44
N LEU A 55 14.94 3.67 0.12
CA LEU A 55 14.30 4.32 -1.02
C LEU A 55 15.36 5.06 -1.81
N VAL A 56 15.46 4.80 -3.09
CA VAL A 56 16.37 5.52 -3.98
C VAL A 56 15.60 6.58 -4.74
N CYS A 57 16.00 7.85 -4.57
CA CYS A 57 15.41 9.00 -5.25
C CYS A 57 16.49 9.65 -6.11
N GLY A 58 16.56 9.28 -7.41
CA GLY A 58 17.62 9.75 -8.27
C GLY A 58 19.00 9.34 -7.77
N ARG A 59 19.82 10.30 -7.38
CA ARG A 59 21.16 10.03 -6.84
C ARG A 59 21.18 9.89 -5.32
N ASP A 60 20.07 10.22 -4.65
CA ASP A 60 19.99 10.17 -3.21
C ASP A 60 19.39 8.86 -2.76
N SER A 61 19.84 8.38 -1.61
CA SER A 61 19.29 7.20 -0.96
C SER A 61 18.82 7.59 0.43
N PHE A 62 17.62 7.13 0.76
CA PHE A 62 17.03 7.35 2.07
C PHE A 62 16.80 6.02 2.76
N LEU A 63 16.97 6.00 4.06
CA LEU A 63 16.47 4.92 4.90
C LEU A 63 15.22 5.47 5.59
N LEU A 64 14.06 5.01 5.16
CA LEU A 64 12.80 5.49 5.68
C LEU A 64 12.39 4.67 6.90
N ASN A 65 12.04 5.35 7.99
CA ASN A 65 11.36 4.69 9.09
C ASN A 65 9.96 4.30 8.61
N LYS A 66 9.70 3.01 8.55
CA LYS A 66 8.43 2.49 8.05
C LYS A 66 7.25 3.08 8.83
N ALA A 67 7.41 3.29 10.14
CA ALA A 67 6.37 3.86 10.99
C ALA A 67 5.99 5.30 10.60
N GLY A 68 6.84 6.01 9.89
CA GLY A 68 6.58 7.38 9.43
C GLY A 68 6.01 7.47 8.02
N ILE A 69 5.74 6.35 7.37
CA ILE A 69 5.14 6.34 6.04
C ILE A 69 3.62 6.45 6.16
N VAL A 70 3.05 7.54 5.66
CA VAL A 70 1.59 7.73 5.68
C VAL A 70 0.93 6.88 4.61
N TRP A 71 1.40 6.99 3.37
CA TRP A 71 0.95 6.12 2.29
C TRP A 71 2.04 5.93 1.24
N VAL A 72 1.89 4.85 0.48
CA VAL A 72 2.72 4.53 -0.69
C VAL A 72 1.80 4.36 -1.88
N GLN A 73 2.00 5.13 -2.94
CA GLN A 73 1.20 5.05 -4.15
C GLN A 73 1.97 4.33 -5.25
N LEU A 74 1.30 3.38 -5.86
CA LEU A 74 1.80 2.59 -6.99
C LEU A 74 1.00 2.94 -8.24
N ALA A 75 1.65 2.87 -9.40
CA ALA A 75 1.00 3.05 -10.69
C ALA A 75 1.52 1.99 -11.67
N GLY A 76 0.89 1.87 -12.83
CA GLY A 76 1.33 0.93 -13.87
C GLY A 76 1.22 -0.53 -13.46
N ASP A 77 2.20 -1.33 -13.84
CA ASP A 77 2.20 -2.78 -13.61
C ASP A 77 2.10 -3.17 -12.13
N PRO A 78 2.86 -2.55 -11.21
CA PRO A 78 2.69 -2.89 -9.80
C PRO A 78 1.28 -2.66 -9.26
N ALA A 79 0.61 -1.59 -9.71
CA ALA A 79 -0.77 -1.32 -9.33
C ALA A 79 -1.72 -2.34 -9.95
N ARG A 80 -1.52 -2.69 -11.22
CA ARG A 80 -2.35 -3.68 -11.91
C ARG A 80 -2.23 -5.06 -11.28
N GLU A 81 -1.06 -5.45 -10.82
CA GLU A 81 -0.86 -6.72 -10.12
C GLU A 81 -1.74 -6.82 -8.87
N LEU A 82 -1.72 -5.79 -8.04
CA LEU A 82 -2.54 -5.77 -6.82
C LEU A 82 -4.03 -5.70 -7.13
N ALA A 83 -4.43 -4.90 -8.12
CA ALA A 83 -5.83 -4.81 -8.54
C ALA A 83 -6.31 -6.13 -9.14
N GLY A 84 -5.45 -6.84 -9.88
CA GLY A 84 -5.77 -8.15 -10.45
C GLY A 84 -6.04 -9.21 -9.39
N GLU A 85 -5.31 -9.22 -8.31
CA GLU A 85 -5.52 -10.13 -7.19
C GLU A 85 -6.87 -9.91 -6.50
N ALA A 86 -7.46 -8.73 -6.69
CA ALA A 86 -8.70 -8.32 -6.05
C ALA A 86 -9.93 -8.44 -6.96
N LEU A 87 -9.81 -9.06 -8.14
CA LEU A 87 -10.92 -9.11 -9.12
C LEU A 87 -12.17 -9.78 -8.57
N ASP A 88 -12.02 -10.82 -7.77
CA ASP A 88 -13.15 -11.58 -7.21
C ASP A 88 -13.61 -11.02 -5.86
N ALA A 89 -13.01 -9.93 -5.41
CA ALA A 89 -13.36 -9.32 -4.14
C ALA A 89 -14.60 -8.44 -4.25
N ARG A 90 -15.27 -8.21 -3.13
CA ARG A 90 -16.34 -7.22 -3.05
C ARG A 90 -15.70 -5.82 -3.04
N HIS A 91 -16.11 -4.95 -3.96
CA HIS A 91 -15.55 -3.61 -4.08
C HIS A 91 -16.47 -2.58 -3.40
N VAL A 92 -15.91 -1.83 -2.46
CA VAL A 92 -16.66 -0.84 -1.68
C VAL A 92 -15.97 0.51 -1.78
N PRO A 93 -16.64 1.55 -2.33
CA PRO A 93 -16.08 2.90 -2.34
C PRO A 93 -15.81 3.37 -0.91
N ALA A 94 -14.70 4.07 -0.71
CA ALA A 94 -14.31 4.55 0.61
C ALA A 94 -13.57 5.88 0.54
N ARG A 95 -13.78 6.68 1.57
CA ARG A 95 -12.98 7.86 1.86
C ARG A 95 -12.27 7.64 3.18
N ILE A 96 -10.97 7.73 3.16
CA ILE A 96 -10.14 7.54 4.35
C ILE A 96 -9.58 8.89 4.77
N SER A 97 -9.91 9.31 5.97
CA SER A 97 -9.37 10.54 6.56
C SER A 97 -8.16 10.18 7.40
N LEU A 98 -7.07 10.87 7.16
CA LEU A 98 -5.79 10.60 7.80
C LEU A 98 -5.43 11.71 8.77
N ALA A 99 -4.53 11.41 9.70
CA ALA A 99 -3.96 12.41 10.60
C ALA A 99 -3.37 13.57 9.79
N GLY A 100 -3.55 14.80 10.28
CA GLY A 100 -3.07 15.99 9.58
C GLY A 100 -4.05 16.57 8.57
N GLY A 101 -5.30 16.11 8.55
CA GLY A 101 -6.34 16.67 7.67
C GLY A 101 -6.28 16.19 6.23
N ILE A 102 -5.52 15.16 5.94
CA ILE A 102 -5.38 14.58 4.61
C ILE A 102 -6.48 13.54 4.42
N SER A 103 -7.05 13.45 3.22
CA SER A 103 -7.94 12.34 2.90
C SER A 103 -7.58 11.72 1.56
N VAL A 104 -7.86 10.42 1.45
CA VAL A 104 -7.68 9.66 0.22
C VAL A 104 -8.98 8.95 -0.12
N VAL A 105 -9.27 8.85 -1.41
CA VAL A 105 -10.51 8.27 -1.92
C VAL A 105 -10.17 7.12 -2.86
N GLY A 106 -10.92 6.05 -2.79
CA GLY A 106 -10.74 4.91 -3.67
C GLY A 106 -11.72 3.80 -3.34
N THR A 107 -11.32 2.59 -3.63
CA THR A 107 -12.16 1.41 -3.46
C THR A 107 -11.44 0.38 -2.59
N LEU A 108 -12.12 -0.09 -1.56
CA LEU A 108 -11.66 -1.23 -0.76
C LEU A 108 -12.08 -2.53 -1.47
N ALA A 109 -11.14 -3.46 -1.59
CA ALA A 109 -11.39 -4.78 -2.16
C ALA A 109 -11.45 -5.79 -1.01
N ILE A 110 -12.65 -6.24 -0.67
CA ILE A 110 -12.89 -7.09 0.48
C ILE A 110 -13.02 -8.54 0.04
N ALA A 111 -11.94 -9.31 0.21
CA ALA A 111 -11.86 -10.72 -0.16
C ALA A 111 -12.00 -11.60 1.09
N MET A 112 -13.08 -11.44 1.82
CA MET A 112 -13.37 -12.18 3.04
C MET A 112 -14.60 -13.06 2.85
N PRO A 113 -14.75 -14.15 3.65
CA PRO A 113 -15.96 -14.96 3.60
C PRO A 113 -17.22 -14.10 3.80
N PRO A 114 -18.38 -14.50 3.24
CA PRO A 114 -19.60 -13.68 3.34
C PRO A 114 -19.98 -13.29 4.77
N GLU A 115 -19.73 -14.14 5.75
CA GLU A 115 -20.01 -13.86 7.17
C GLU A 115 -19.07 -12.83 7.77
N ARG A 116 -17.97 -12.49 7.08
CA ARG A 116 -16.96 -11.49 7.51
C ARG A 116 -16.69 -10.46 6.43
N SER A 117 -17.63 -10.20 5.54
CA SER A 117 -17.44 -9.29 4.43
C SER A 117 -17.80 -7.83 4.73
N ARG A 118 -18.08 -7.52 6.01
CA ARG A 118 -18.33 -6.13 6.40
C ARG A 118 -17.03 -5.32 6.35
N VAL A 119 -17.17 -4.04 6.07
CA VAL A 119 -16.03 -3.12 6.04
C VAL A 119 -15.26 -3.14 7.35
N ILE A 120 -15.98 -3.15 8.49
CA ILE A 120 -15.33 -3.17 9.81
C ILE A 120 -14.51 -4.44 10.03
N ASP A 121 -14.99 -5.58 9.55
CA ASP A 121 -14.24 -6.84 9.67
C ASP A 121 -12.95 -6.79 8.85
N PHE A 122 -13.04 -6.25 7.64
CA PHE A 122 -11.89 -6.08 6.76
C PHE A 122 -10.85 -5.15 7.39
N LEU A 123 -11.28 -4.00 7.91
CA LEU A 123 -10.36 -3.04 8.51
C LEU A 123 -9.69 -3.59 9.77
N ASN A 124 -10.44 -4.31 10.60
CA ASN A 124 -9.87 -4.90 11.82
C ASN A 124 -8.90 -6.04 11.54
N ALA A 125 -9.02 -6.68 10.38
CA ALA A 125 -8.13 -7.76 9.97
C ALA A 125 -6.95 -7.25 9.11
N ALA A 126 -6.94 -5.98 8.73
CA ALA A 126 -5.90 -5.41 7.87
C ALA A 126 -4.53 -5.47 8.55
N GLY A 127 -3.49 -5.63 7.73
CA GLY A 127 -2.12 -5.50 8.20
C GLY A 127 -1.74 -4.05 8.48
N ARG A 128 -0.45 -3.79 8.55
CA ARG A 128 0.06 -2.42 8.80
C ARG A 128 -0.42 -1.45 7.71
N PHE A 129 -0.40 -1.89 6.47
CA PHE A 129 -0.86 -1.11 5.31
C PHE A 129 -2.08 -1.78 4.70
N LEU A 130 -3.04 -0.99 4.24
CA LEU A 130 -4.19 -1.49 3.50
C LEU A 130 -4.21 -0.90 2.09
N PRO A 131 -4.59 -1.70 1.07
CA PRO A 131 -4.66 -1.22 -0.30
C PRO A 131 -5.99 -0.50 -0.56
N LEU A 132 -5.90 0.67 -1.19
CA LEU A 132 -7.03 1.43 -1.66
C LEU A 132 -6.89 1.57 -3.17
N LEU A 133 -7.81 0.97 -3.93
CA LEU A 133 -7.74 0.92 -5.38
C LEU A 133 -8.23 2.22 -5.99
N GLY A 134 -7.51 2.73 -6.98
CA GLY A 134 -7.89 3.89 -7.77
C GLY A 134 -7.86 3.55 -9.26
N GLU A 135 -8.06 4.55 -10.11
CA GLU A 135 -7.94 4.39 -11.55
C GLU A 135 -6.45 4.34 -11.94
N GLY A 136 -5.99 3.14 -12.30
CA GLY A 136 -4.59 2.94 -12.69
C GLY A 136 -3.59 3.09 -11.56
N THR A 137 -4.04 3.27 -10.33
CA THR A 137 -3.19 3.41 -9.16
C THR A 137 -3.69 2.55 -8.00
N VAL A 138 -2.79 2.25 -7.07
CA VAL A 138 -3.15 1.66 -5.79
C VAL A 138 -2.42 2.46 -4.73
N THR A 139 -3.12 2.89 -3.70
CA THR A 139 -2.54 3.60 -2.57
C THR A 139 -2.54 2.67 -1.36
N LEU A 140 -1.35 2.40 -0.84
CA LEU A 140 -1.16 1.58 0.36
C LEU A 140 -1.13 2.53 1.55
N VAL A 141 -2.18 2.51 2.35
CA VAL A 141 -2.36 3.46 3.46
C VAL A 141 -1.95 2.80 4.77
N GLN A 142 -1.08 3.43 5.54
CA GLN A 142 -0.71 2.90 6.85
C GLN A 142 -1.84 3.12 7.85
N CYS A 143 -2.33 2.03 8.43
CA CYS A 143 -3.51 2.06 9.28
C CYS A 143 -3.36 2.93 10.52
N ARG A 144 -2.15 3.06 11.07
CA ARG A 144 -1.93 3.89 12.25
C ARG A 144 -2.28 5.36 12.04
N PHE A 145 -2.25 5.84 10.78
CA PHE A 145 -2.58 7.22 10.45
C PHE A 145 -4.05 7.42 10.09
N VAL A 146 -4.82 6.34 10.00
CA VAL A 146 -6.24 6.42 9.67
C VAL A 146 -7.01 6.93 10.87
N VAL A 147 -7.77 8.00 10.65
CA VAL A 147 -8.64 8.59 11.68
C VAL A 147 -10.07 8.11 11.50
N THR A 148 -10.58 8.18 10.27
CA THR A 148 -11.94 7.70 9.96
C THR A 148 -11.97 7.06 8.58
N VAL A 149 -12.89 6.12 8.41
CA VAL A 149 -13.22 5.53 7.11
C VAL A 149 -14.70 5.71 6.89
N ARG A 150 -15.05 6.38 5.78
CA ARG A 150 -16.43 6.51 5.32
C ARG A 150 -16.58 5.60 4.11
N SER A 151 -17.54 4.70 4.14
CA SER A 151 -17.71 3.70 3.08
C SER A 151 -19.12 3.71 2.51
N GLY A 152 -19.27 3.16 1.30
CA GLY A 152 -20.53 3.06 0.61
C GLY A 152 -20.77 4.18 -0.40
N GLN A 153 -22.00 4.25 -0.90
CA GLN A 153 -22.37 5.28 -1.88
C GLN A 153 -22.23 6.67 -1.27
N GLY A 154 -21.62 7.58 -2.00
CA GLY A 154 -21.39 8.94 -1.54
C GLY A 154 -20.09 9.12 -0.74
N ALA A 155 -19.30 8.07 -0.53
CA ALA A 155 -18.01 8.18 0.15
C ALA A 155 -17.03 9.10 -0.59
N GLU A 156 -17.20 9.24 -1.89
CA GLU A 156 -16.41 10.11 -2.75
C GLU A 156 -16.74 11.59 -2.58
N ARG A 157 -17.87 11.91 -1.97
CA ARG A 157 -18.32 13.29 -1.78
C ARG A 157 -17.61 13.91 -0.58
N VAL A 158 -17.24 15.15 -0.74
CA VAL A 158 -16.61 15.93 0.33
C VAL A 158 -17.63 16.27 1.42
#